data_958872424f572436e5bbe37076fc8053
#
_entry.id   958872424f572436e5bbe37076fc8053
#
_cell.length_a   1.000
_cell.length_b   1.000
_cell.length_c   1.000
_cell.angle_alpha   90.00
_cell.angle_beta   90.00
_cell.angle_gamma   90.00
#
_symmetry.space_group_name_H-M   'P 1'
#
loop_
_entity.id
_entity.type
_entity.pdbx_description
1 polymer ?
#
loop_
_entity_poly.entity_id
_entity_poly.type
_entity_poly.pdbx_seq_one_letter_code
_entity_poly.pdbx_strand_id
1 'polypeptide(L)'
;MFTVVTGRFNSETLISNYEYRTRHNLRCIYCCPSKLSPKIPHNSLVFVIEMNNDTNMIEGIGLIKNKLDTTKYYKVHSDVNTNRYIYIGNYFIDKKTIEDHNPELVNILELILFKGKTHSKRGSGLTIIPEKVLKLDICKDINVKKEIKDIFIYRFKDIIDQDTSIIKDNNKNIDNLSLKNIDDNNLI
;
A
#
# COMPACT_ATOMS: atom_id res chain seq x y z
N MET A 1 -7.91 1.90 -11.24
CA MET A 1 -7.95 3.14 -10.43
C MET A 1 -7.39 2.83 -9.05
N PHE A 2 -6.57 3.71 -8.44
CA PHE A 2 -6.02 3.51 -7.10
C PHE A 2 -6.19 4.78 -6.25
N THR A 3 -6.08 4.62 -4.94
CA THR A 3 -6.19 5.72 -3.97
C THR A 3 -4.88 5.89 -3.23
N VAL A 4 -4.52 7.12 -2.88
CA VAL A 4 -3.38 7.43 -2.00
C VAL A 4 -3.92 7.88 -0.65
N VAL A 5 -3.42 7.26 0.41
CA VAL A 5 -3.80 7.56 1.80
C VAL A 5 -2.56 7.82 2.64
N THR A 6 -2.73 8.41 3.81
CA THR A 6 -1.68 8.50 4.84
C THR A 6 -1.95 7.52 5.96
N GLY A 7 -0.90 6.84 6.43
CA GLY A 7 -0.83 6.15 7.72
C GLY A 7 0.05 6.96 8.66
N ARG A 8 -0.45 7.24 9.86
CA ARG A 8 0.26 8.08 10.83
C ARG A 8 0.86 7.24 11.93
N PHE A 9 2.12 7.50 12.19
CA PHE A 9 2.89 6.91 13.27
C PHE A 9 3.52 8.01 14.12
N ASN A 10 3.75 7.73 15.39
CA ASN A 10 4.82 8.32 16.16
C ASN A 10 6.00 7.35 16.18
N SER A 11 7.12 7.74 16.75
CA SER A 11 8.34 6.91 16.75
C SER A 11 8.13 5.55 17.43
N GLU A 12 7.36 5.49 18.52
CA GLU A 12 7.05 4.24 19.23
C GLU A 12 6.21 3.28 18.38
N THR A 13 5.12 3.77 17.79
CA THR A 13 4.24 2.94 16.97
C THR A 13 4.91 2.52 15.65
N LEU A 14 5.83 3.33 15.14
CA LEU A 14 6.63 2.97 13.97
C LEU A 14 7.58 1.82 14.30
N ILE A 15 8.31 1.91 15.41
CA ILE A 15 9.22 0.85 15.87
C ILE A 15 8.45 -0.45 16.07
N SER A 16 7.33 -0.43 16.80
CA SER A 16 6.53 -1.64 17.03
C SER A 16 5.98 -2.24 15.72
N ASN A 17 5.64 -1.41 14.74
CA ASN A 17 5.23 -1.86 13.42
C ASN A 17 6.38 -2.54 12.66
N TYR A 18 7.59 -1.94 12.65
CA TYR A 18 8.78 -2.51 12.03
C TYR A 18 9.20 -3.84 12.66
N GLU A 19 9.23 -3.92 13.99
CA GLU A 19 9.54 -5.14 14.73
C GLU A 19 8.53 -6.27 14.38
N TYR A 20 7.24 -5.91 14.33
CA TYR A 20 6.22 -6.87 13.95
C TYR A 20 6.40 -7.39 12.52
N ARG A 21 6.64 -6.49 11.55
CA ARG A 21 6.93 -6.86 10.15
C ARG A 21 8.11 -7.80 10.06
N THR A 22 9.23 -7.48 10.72
CA THR A 22 10.45 -8.28 10.70
C THR A 22 10.21 -9.65 11.28
N ARG A 23 9.58 -9.75 12.45
CA ARG A 23 9.28 -11.01 13.14
C ARG A 23 8.38 -11.93 12.33
N HIS A 24 7.46 -11.37 11.55
CA HIS A 24 6.46 -12.11 10.79
C HIS A 24 6.71 -12.16 9.29
N ASN A 25 7.86 -11.69 8.82
CA ASN A 25 8.23 -11.60 7.40
C ASN A 25 7.17 -10.91 6.54
N LEU A 26 6.64 -9.78 7.02
CA LEU A 26 5.65 -8.97 6.31
C LEU A 26 6.32 -7.75 5.67
N ARG A 27 5.93 -7.40 4.46
CA ARG A 27 6.41 -6.18 3.79
C ARG A 27 5.78 -4.93 4.37
N CYS A 28 4.45 -4.91 4.50
CA CYS A 28 3.75 -3.85 5.22
C CYS A 28 2.49 -4.38 5.90
N ILE A 29 2.14 -3.77 7.03
CA ILE A 29 0.91 -4.02 7.79
C ILE A 29 0.44 -2.70 8.37
N TYR A 30 -0.86 -2.45 8.27
CA TYR A 30 -1.50 -1.24 8.81
C TYR A 30 -2.64 -1.64 9.72
N CYS A 31 -2.53 -1.20 10.97
CA CYS A 31 -3.50 -1.43 12.02
C CYS A 31 -4.26 -0.14 12.27
N CYS A 32 -5.57 -0.19 12.24
CA CYS A 32 -6.41 1.00 12.29
C CYS A 32 -7.56 0.85 13.28
N PRO A 33 -7.93 1.92 14.01
CA PRO A 33 -9.12 1.92 14.87
C PRO A 33 -10.43 1.95 14.07
N SER A 34 -10.38 2.33 12.79
CA SER A 34 -11.52 2.38 11.88
C SER A 34 -11.20 1.78 10.52
N LYS A 35 -12.21 1.33 9.80
CA LYS A 35 -12.05 0.86 8.42
C LYS A 35 -11.64 2.01 7.49
N LEU A 36 -11.00 1.65 6.38
CA LEU A 36 -10.81 2.58 5.25
C LEU A 36 -12.15 3.21 4.85
N SER A 37 -12.07 4.44 4.34
CA SER A 37 -13.24 5.17 3.89
C SER A 37 -14.08 4.36 2.89
N PRO A 38 -15.42 4.35 3.00
CA PRO A 38 -16.30 3.66 2.06
C PRO A 38 -16.22 4.24 0.63
N LYS A 39 -15.59 5.41 0.45
CA LYS A 39 -15.30 5.98 -0.86
C LYS A 39 -14.23 5.20 -1.64
N ILE A 40 -13.47 4.34 -0.96
CA ILE A 40 -12.45 3.48 -1.60
C ILE A 40 -13.12 2.14 -1.91
N PRO A 41 -13.25 1.74 -3.19
CA PRO A 41 -13.90 0.48 -3.55
C PRO A 41 -13.21 -0.73 -2.91
N HIS A 42 -13.99 -1.74 -2.55
CA HIS A 42 -13.45 -3.00 -2.03
C HIS A 42 -12.49 -3.64 -3.05
N ASN A 43 -11.42 -4.25 -2.57
CA ASN A 43 -10.33 -4.85 -3.35
C ASN A 43 -9.53 -3.87 -4.24
N SER A 44 -9.81 -2.56 -4.22
CA SER A 44 -8.99 -1.60 -4.96
C SER A 44 -7.61 -1.43 -4.33
N LEU A 45 -6.65 -1.03 -5.16
CA LEU A 45 -5.28 -0.74 -4.74
C LEU A 45 -5.22 0.57 -3.95
N VAL A 46 -4.47 0.56 -2.86
CA VAL A 46 -4.29 1.71 -1.97
C VAL A 46 -2.81 1.86 -1.64
N PHE A 47 -2.21 2.97 -2.03
CA PHE A 47 -0.88 3.36 -1.60
C PHE A 47 -0.97 4.08 -0.27
N VAL A 48 -0.20 3.62 0.70
CA VAL A 48 -0.16 4.16 2.06
C VAL A 48 1.17 4.86 2.28
N ILE A 49 1.16 6.18 2.37
CA ILE A 49 2.33 6.96 2.76
C ILE A 49 2.46 6.89 4.28
N GLU A 50 3.55 6.31 4.77
CA GLU A 50 3.86 6.22 6.19
C GLU A 50 4.43 7.55 6.69
N MET A 51 3.71 8.22 7.60
CA MET A 51 4.07 9.50 8.17
C MET A 51 4.57 9.30 9.60
N ASN A 52 5.78 9.76 9.90
CA ASN A 52 6.28 9.90 11.27
C ASN A 52 5.99 11.32 11.77
N ASN A 53 5.02 11.44 12.66
CA ASN A 53 4.58 12.73 13.18
C ASN A 53 5.56 13.39 14.15
N ASP A 54 6.48 12.64 14.73
CA ASP A 54 7.50 13.16 15.66
C ASP A 54 8.63 13.85 14.89
N THR A 55 9.07 13.23 13.79
CA THR A 55 10.16 13.74 12.94
C THR A 55 9.69 14.66 11.82
N ASN A 56 8.38 14.66 11.51
CA ASN A 56 7.78 15.32 10.34
C ASN A 56 8.37 14.82 8.99
N MET A 57 8.66 13.54 8.92
CA MET A 57 9.18 12.89 7.71
C MET A 57 8.28 11.75 7.28
N ILE A 58 8.31 11.43 6.00
CA ILE A 58 7.78 10.14 5.53
C ILE A 58 8.82 9.05 5.78
N GLU A 59 8.36 7.83 6.01
CA GLU A 59 9.22 6.68 6.24
C GLU A 59 9.25 5.72 5.04
N GLY A 60 8.20 5.77 4.22
CA GLY A 60 8.07 4.96 3.02
C GLY A 60 6.64 4.94 2.50
N ILE A 61 6.42 4.07 1.51
CA ILE A 61 5.11 3.87 0.90
C ILE A 61 4.85 2.37 0.79
N GLY A 62 3.73 1.92 1.38
CA GLY A 62 3.23 0.56 1.22
C GLY A 62 2.11 0.48 0.21
N LEU A 63 1.93 -0.70 -0.40
CA LEU A 63 0.81 -0.99 -1.30
C LEU A 63 -0.03 -2.10 -0.73
N ILE A 64 -1.30 -1.81 -0.47
CA ILE A 64 -2.31 -2.75 0.02
C ILE A 64 -3.50 -2.83 -0.92
N LYS A 65 -4.35 -3.83 -0.73
CA LYS A 65 -5.72 -3.83 -1.23
C LYS A 65 -6.68 -3.35 -0.14
N ASN A 66 -7.77 -2.67 -0.49
CA ASN A 66 -8.86 -2.38 0.44
C ASN A 66 -9.62 -3.66 0.79
N LYS A 67 -8.94 -4.57 1.48
CA LYS A 67 -9.48 -5.84 1.98
C LYS A 67 -8.90 -6.09 3.37
N LEU A 68 -9.78 -6.24 4.35
CA LEU A 68 -9.35 -6.56 5.72
C LEU A 68 -8.76 -7.97 5.77
N ASP A 69 -7.68 -8.11 6.51
CA ASP A 69 -7.22 -9.43 6.94
C ASP A 69 -7.93 -9.80 8.24
N THR A 70 -8.67 -10.91 8.20
CA THR A 70 -9.42 -11.46 9.33
C THR A 70 -8.97 -12.87 9.68
N THR A 71 -7.82 -13.31 9.18
CA THR A 71 -7.33 -14.69 9.33
C THR A 71 -6.92 -15.01 10.76
N LYS A 72 -6.45 -14.00 11.49
CA LYS A 72 -6.03 -14.13 12.90
C LYS A 72 -6.11 -12.80 13.62
N TYR A 73 -5.88 -12.82 14.94
CA TYR A 73 -5.68 -11.61 15.72
C TYR A 73 -4.23 -11.11 15.58
N TYR A 74 -4.06 -9.84 15.25
CA TYR A 74 -2.78 -9.15 15.09
C TYR A 74 -2.54 -8.20 16.26
N LYS A 75 -1.56 -8.49 17.11
CA LYS A 75 -1.13 -7.62 18.21
C LYS A 75 0.15 -6.88 17.78
N VAL A 76 -0.02 -5.87 16.95
CA VAL A 76 1.10 -5.04 16.44
C VAL A 76 1.43 -3.92 17.43
N HIS A 77 0.42 -3.24 17.91
CA HIS A 77 0.54 -2.13 18.87
C HIS A 77 0.02 -2.53 20.24
N SER A 78 0.47 -1.83 21.28
CA SER A 78 0.00 -2.00 22.66
C SER A 78 -1.49 -1.63 22.83
N ASP A 79 -1.95 -0.59 22.12
CA ASP A 79 -3.36 -0.20 22.12
C ASP A 79 -4.21 -1.16 21.27
N VAL A 80 -5.15 -1.83 21.94
CA VAL A 80 -6.06 -2.81 21.33
C VAL A 80 -6.96 -2.18 20.27
N ASN A 81 -7.39 -0.92 20.46
CA ASN A 81 -8.25 -0.24 19.50
C ASN A 81 -7.53 0.01 18.16
N THR A 82 -6.24 0.28 18.20
CA THR A 82 -5.43 0.44 16.99
C THR A 82 -5.34 -0.87 16.21
N ASN A 83 -5.35 -2.04 16.86
CA ASN A 83 -5.28 -3.35 16.20
C ASN A 83 -6.63 -3.88 15.70
N ARG A 84 -7.66 -3.03 15.55
CA ARG A 84 -9.03 -3.47 15.27
C ARG A 84 -9.26 -3.85 13.81
N TYR A 85 -8.69 -3.08 12.88
CA TYR A 85 -8.83 -3.30 11.44
C TYR A 85 -7.46 -3.41 10.80
N ILE A 86 -7.20 -4.54 10.15
CA ILE A 86 -5.87 -4.89 9.66
C ILE A 86 -5.87 -4.94 8.14
N TYR A 87 -4.87 -4.29 7.54
CA TYR A 87 -4.57 -4.34 6.12
C TYR A 87 -3.13 -4.77 5.91
N ILE A 88 -2.90 -5.79 5.08
CA ILE A 88 -1.58 -6.32 4.78
C ILE A 88 -1.28 -6.14 3.30
N GLY A 89 -0.02 -5.85 2.99
CA GLY A 89 0.46 -5.72 1.62
C GLY A 89 1.80 -6.39 1.41
N ASN A 90 2.04 -6.78 0.17
CA ASN A 90 3.25 -7.50 -0.24
C ASN A 90 4.35 -6.57 -0.77
N TYR A 91 4.06 -5.28 -0.92
CA TYR A 91 4.98 -4.32 -1.50
C TYR A 91 5.16 -3.11 -0.58
N PHE A 92 6.40 -2.75 -0.35
CA PHE A 92 6.80 -1.59 0.43
C PHE A 92 8.11 -1.02 -0.14
N ILE A 93 8.17 0.30 -0.25
CA ILE A 93 9.36 1.05 -0.64
C ILE A 93 9.69 2.01 0.48
N ASP A 94 10.89 1.90 1.05
CA ASP A 94 11.40 2.80 2.07
C ASP A 94 11.73 4.19 1.50
N LYS A 95 11.81 5.17 2.38
CA LYS A 95 12.11 6.57 2.03
C LYS A 95 13.38 6.69 1.20
N LYS A 96 14.46 6.01 1.60
CA LYS A 96 15.75 6.12 0.91
C LYS A 96 15.64 5.66 -0.55
N THR A 97 14.97 4.56 -0.80
CA THR A 97 14.73 4.06 -2.16
C THR A 97 13.91 5.08 -2.98
N ILE A 98 12.94 5.77 -2.37
CA ILE A 98 12.18 6.82 -3.05
C ILE A 98 13.07 8.02 -3.34
N GLU A 99 13.90 8.46 -2.39
CA GLU A 99 14.85 9.57 -2.55
C GLU A 99 15.88 9.29 -3.65
N ASP A 100 16.42 8.08 -3.69
CA ASP A 100 17.40 7.67 -4.70
C ASP A 100 16.80 7.69 -6.12
N HIS A 101 15.49 7.43 -6.25
CA HIS A 101 14.77 7.45 -7.53
C HIS A 101 14.24 8.84 -7.90
N ASN A 102 13.61 9.53 -6.94
CA ASN A 102 13.00 10.85 -7.13
C ASN A 102 13.00 11.64 -5.81
N PRO A 103 14.07 12.39 -5.49
CA PRO A 103 14.16 13.16 -4.25
C PRO A 103 13.13 14.29 -4.18
N GLU A 104 12.69 14.83 -5.32
CA GLU A 104 11.68 15.88 -5.37
C GLU A 104 10.31 15.37 -4.87
N LEU A 105 9.97 14.11 -5.19
CA LEU A 105 8.74 13.48 -4.69
C LEU A 105 8.71 13.46 -3.16
N VAL A 106 9.81 13.07 -2.51
CA VAL A 106 9.91 13.05 -1.04
C VAL A 106 9.73 14.45 -0.47
N ASN A 107 10.44 15.45 -1.01
CA ASN A 107 10.35 16.83 -0.56
C ASN A 107 8.91 17.38 -0.68
N ILE A 108 8.25 17.14 -1.81
CA ILE A 108 6.87 17.58 -2.03
C ILE A 108 5.92 16.88 -1.07
N LEU A 109 6.03 15.55 -0.89
CA LEU A 109 5.21 14.81 0.06
C LEU A 109 5.37 15.34 1.48
N GLU A 110 6.59 15.58 1.95
CA GLU A 110 6.83 16.15 3.29
C GLU A 110 6.25 17.56 3.44
N LEU A 111 6.34 18.38 2.41
CA LEU A 111 5.76 19.72 2.43
C LEU A 111 4.23 19.69 2.52
N ILE A 112 3.55 18.92 1.67
CA ILE A 112 2.08 18.90 1.64
C ILE A 112 1.46 18.15 2.82
N LEU A 113 2.18 17.19 3.40
CA LEU A 113 1.66 16.37 4.49
C LEU A 113 1.93 16.94 5.88
N PHE A 114 3.06 17.63 6.08
CA PHE A 114 3.45 18.11 7.41
C PHE A 114 3.38 19.62 7.57
N LYS A 115 3.38 20.40 6.49
CA LYS A 115 3.40 21.86 6.56
C LYS A 115 2.08 22.50 6.07
N GLY A 116 1.88 23.77 6.46
CA GLY A 116 0.75 24.57 6.00
C GLY A 116 -0.60 24.22 6.65
N LYS A 117 -1.65 24.88 6.18
CA LYS A 117 -3.02 24.74 6.72
C LYS A 117 -3.69 23.41 6.35
N THR A 118 -3.20 22.74 5.31
CA THR A 118 -3.74 21.49 4.76
C THR A 118 -2.99 20.26 5.24
N HIS A 119 -2.07 20.41 6.21
CA HIS A 119 -1.27 19.29 6.72
C HIS A 119 -2.11 18.10 7.18
N SER A 120 -1.56 16.89 7.05
CA SER A 120 -2.24 15.63 7.35
C SER A 120 -1.86 15.02 8.69
N LYS A 121 -1.25 15.76 9.61
CA LYS A 121 -0.79 15.29 10.93
C LYS A 121 -1.91 14.84 11.87
N ARG A 122 -3.12 15.39 11.69
CA ARG A 122 -4.27 15.11 12.57
C ARG A 122 -5.11 13.96 12.00
N GLY A 123 -5.78 13.24 12.89
CA GLY A 123 -6.65 12.11 12.57
C GLY A 123 -6.04 10.78 12.98
N SER A 124 -6.80 9.71 12.83
CA SER A 124 -6.43 8.34 13.16
C SER A 124 -6.67 7.39 11.99
N GLY A 125 -5.93 6.28 11.98
CA GLY A 125 -6.02 5.28 10.92
C GLY A 125 -5.55 5.77 9.56
N LEU A 126 -6.02 5.11 8.51
CA LEU A 126 -5.69 5.45 7.13
C LEU A 126 -6.64 6.50 6.57
N THR A 127 -6.10 7.64 6.13
CA THR A 127 -6.90 8.78 5.66
C THR A 127 -6.56 9.14 4.22
N ILE A 128 -7.60 9.31 3.38
CA ILE A 128 -7.43 9.72 1.97
C ILE A 128 -6.76 11.09 1.92
N ILE A 129 -5.74 11.22 1.08
CA ILE A 129 -5.19 12.54 0.71
C ILE A 129 -6.15 13.17 -0.30
N PRO A 130 -6.76 14.32 0.01
CA PRO A 130 -7.68 14.98 -0.92
C PRO A 130 -6.98 15.37 -2.22
N GLU A 131 -7.65 15.19 -3.36
CA GLU A 131 -7.11 15.56 -4.68
C GLU A 131 -6.64 17.02 -4.74
N LYS A 132 -7.33 17.93 -4.04
CA LYS A 132 -6.91 19.33 -3.95
C LYS A 132 -5.54 19.53 -3.31
N VAL A 133 -5.11 18.64 -2.39
CA VAL A 133 -3.78 18.69 -1.76
C VAL A 133 -2.72 18.22 -2.74
N LEU A 134 -3.02 17.19 -3.54
CA LEU A 134 -2.12 16.68 -4.59
C LEU A 134 -2.02 17.60 -5.82
N LYS A 135 -2.82 18.67 -5.87
CA LYS A 135 -2.87 19.67 -6.95
C LYS A 135 -2.50 21.07 -6.46
N LEU A 136 -1.90 21.21 -5.28
CA LEU A 136 -1.36 22.48 -4.82
C LEU A 136 -0.29 23.02 -5.79
N ASP A 137 -0.08 24.31 -5.83
CA ASP A 137 0.92 24.95 -6.71
C ASP A 137 2.32 24.33 -6.57
N ILE A 138 2.67 23.89 -5.37
CA ILE A 138 3.95 23.18 -5.13
C ILE A 138 4.04 21.86 -5.88
N CYS A 139 2.92 21.25 -6.29
CA CYS A 139 2.86 20.01 -7.05
C CYS A 139 2.73 20.25 -8.57
N LYS A 140 2.79 21.50 -9.05
CA LYS A 140 2.49 21.84 -10.46
C LYS A 140 3.37 21.10 -11.47
N ASP A 141 4.64 20.87 -11.11
CA ASP A 141 5.64 20.27 -12.00
C ASP A 141 5.75 18.74 -11.81
N ILE A 142 4.99 18.15 -10.86
CA ILE A 142 5.02 16.74 -10.54
C ILE A 142 3.61 16.15 -10.39
N ASN A 143 3.35 15.05 -11.05
CA ASN A 143 2.15 14.26 -10.81
C ASN A 143 2.43 13.22 -9.73
N VAL A 144 2.19 13.60 -8.47
CA VAL A 144 2.48 12.77 -7.29
C VAL A 144 1.93 11.34 -7.41
N LYS A 145 0.70 11.18 -7.91
CA LYS A 145 0.10 9.84 -8.09
C LYS A 145 0.84 9.02 -9.14
N LYS A 146 1.20 9.66 -10.25
CA LYS A 146 1.93 9.00 -11.34
C LYS A 146 3.31 8.56 -10.84
N GLU A 147 4.05 9.45 -10.17
CA GLU A 147 5.38 9.15 -9.63
C GLU A 147 5.35 7.98 -8.64
N ILE A 148 4.41 7.98 -7.69
CA ILE A 148 4.26 6.86 -6.76
C ILE A 148 4.03 5.54 -7.52
N LYS A 149 3.14 5.54 -8.51
CA LYS A 149 2.87 4.35 -9.32
C LYS A 149 4.11 3.89 -10.10
N ASP A 150 4.81 4.81 -10.73
CA ASP A 150 5.96 4.52 -11.59
C ASP A 150 7.14 3.94 -10.80
N ILE A 151 7.41 4.45 -9.59
CA ILE A 151 8.41 3.89 -8.67
C ILE A 151 8.06 2.43 -8.30
N PHE A 152 6.80 2.14 -7.99
CA PHE A 152 6.37 0.77 -7.68
C PHE A 152 6.50 -0.16 -8.89
N ILE A 153 6.11 0.28 -10.09
CA ILE A 153 6.29 -0.49 -11.33
C ILE A 153 7.78 -0.75 -11.55
N TYR A 154 8.62 0.28 -11.47
CA TYR A 154 10.07 0.16 -11.66
C TYR A 154 10.69 -0.85 -10.67
N ARG A 155 10.33 -0.75 -9.38
CA ARG A 155 10.92 -1.57 -8.31
C ARG A 155 10.47 -3.03 -8.32
N PHE A 156 9.24 -3.29 -8.75
CA PHE A 156 8.60 -4.60 -8.65
C PHE A 156 8.23 -5.23 -10.00
N LYS A 157 8.71 -4.67 -11.11
CA LYS A 157 8.41 -5.15 -12.46
C LYS A 157 8.69 -6.64 -12.64
N ASP A 158 9.86 -7.10 -12.24
CA ASP A 158 10.27 -8.49 -12.41
C ASP A 158 9.38 -9.47 -11.64
N ILE A 159 8.90 -9.07 -10.46
CA ILE A 159 8.01 -9.89 -9.63
C ILE A 159 6.62 -9.95 -10.26
N ILE A 160 6.12 -8.83 -10.77
CA ILE A 160 4.82 -8.74 -11.46
C ILE A 160 4.83 -9.59 -12.73
N ASP A 161 5.91 -9.55 -13.49
CA ASP A 161 6.06 -10.31 -14.74
C ASP A 161 6.12 -11.82 -14.43
N GLN A 162 6.79 -12.26 -13.36
CA GLN A 162 6.82 -13.66 -12.90
C GLN A 162 5.43 -14.14 -12.46
N ASP A 163 4.72 -13.39 -11.62
CA ASP A 163 3.37 -13.74 -11.18
C ASP A 163 2.39 -13.83 -12.36
N THR A 164 2.57 -12.95 -13.36
CA THR A 164 1.72 -12.94 -14.55
C THR A 164 2.01 -14.16 -15.46
N SER A 165 3.24 -14.62 -15.53
CA SER A 165 3.61 -15.81 -16.32
C SER A 165 3.04 -17.09 -15.69
N ILE A 166 3.12 -17.22 -14.36
CA ILE A 166 2.56 -18.37 -13.62
C ILE A 166 1.05 -18.47 -13.80
N ILE A 167 0.34 -17.35 -13.80
CA ILE A 167 -1.12 -17.30 -14.00
C ILE A 167 -1.48 -17.73 -15.44
N LYS A 168 -0.70 -17.32 -16.44
CA LYS A 168 -0.91 -17.73 -17.85
C LYS A 168 -0.67 -19.22 -18.08
N ASP A 169 0.36 -19.78 -17.45
CA ASP A 169 0.67 -21.21 -17.54
C ASP A 169 -0.37 -22.07 -16.82
N ASN A 170 -0.88 -21.63 -15.68
CA ASN A 170 -1.96 -22.32 -14.98
C ASN A 170 -3.28 -22.29 -15.78
N ASN A 171 -3.62 -21.18 -16.44
CA ASN A 171 -4.81 -21.09 -17.28
C ASN A 171 -4.69 -22.00 -18.53
N LYS A 172 -3.52 -22.08 -19.18
CA LYS A 172 -3.29 -23.02 -20.29
C LYS A 172 -3.42 -24.49 -19.87
N ASN A 173 -3.01 -24.82 -18.63
CA ASN A 173 -3.15 -26.18 -18.12
C ASN A 173 -4.62 -26.54 -17.80
N ILE A 174 -5.44 -25.58 -17.38
CA ILE A 174 -6.87 -25.76 -17.15
C ILE A 174 -7.61 -25.96 -18.49
N ASP A 175 -7.28 -25.18 -19.50
CA ASP A 175 -7.87 -25.31 -20.84
C ASP A 175 -7.51 -26.65 -21.49
N ASN A 176 -6.28 -27.12 -21.33
CA ASN A 176 -5.83 -28.43 -21.83
C ASN A 176 -6.46 -29.63 -21.08
N LEU A 177 -6.80 -29.47 -19.80
CA LEU A 177 -7.53 -30.49 -19.02
C LEU A 177 -9.01 -30.56 -19.41
N SER A 178 -9.62 -29.43 -19.73
CA SER A 178 -11.02 -29.38 -20.19
C SER A 178 -11.19 -29.93 -21.62
N LEU A 179 -10.21 -29.79 -22.48
CA LEU A 179 -10.23 -30.37 -23.84
C LEU A 179 -10.02 -31.89 -23.86
N LYS A 180 -9.23 -32.45 -22.94
CA LYS A 180 -9.03 -33.90 -22.84
C LYS A 180 -10.27 -34.67 -22.33
N ASN A 181 -11.14 -34.01 -21.57
CA ASN A 181 -12.36 -34.65 -21.04
C ASN A 181 -13.54 -34.63 -22.04
N ILE A 182 -13.41 -34.05 -23.21
CA ILE A 182 -14.44 -34.01 -24.24
C ILE A 182 -14.27 -35.14 -25.26
N ASP A 183 -13.06 -35.66 -25.44
CA ASP A 183 -12.78 -36.70 -26.47
C ASP A 183 -13.04 -38.16 -25.98
N ASP A 184 -13.23 -38.39 -24.67
CA ASP A 184 -13.44 -39.74 -24.13
C ASP A 184 -14.93 -40.18 -23.99
N ASN A 185 -15.90 -39.35 -24.42
CA ASN A 185 -17.33 -39.66 -24.28
C ASN A 185 -18.08 -39.93 -25.61
N ASN A 186 -17.35 -40.21 -26.68
CA ASN A 186 -18.00 -40.63 -27.94
C ASN A 186 -17.40 -41.93 -28.47
N LEU A 187 -17.64 -43.04 -27.75
CA LEU A 187 -17.55 -44.39 -28.27
C LEU A 187 -18.33 -45.33 -27.31
N ILE A 188 -19.59 -45.46 -27.49
CA ILE A 188 -20.46 -46.69 -27.47
C ILE A 188 -21.86 -46.28 -27.85
#